data_0dc3c62fcdd02b29ebbb64fcf76e348f
#
_entry.id   0dc3c62fcdd02b29ebbb64fcf76e348f
#
_cell.length_a   1.000
_cell.length_b   1.000
_cell.length_c   1.000
_cell.angle_alpha   90.00
_cell.angle_beta   90.00
_cell.angle_gamma   90.00
#
_symmetry.space_group_name_H-M   'P 1'
#
loop_
_entity.id
_entity.type
_entity.pdbx_description
1 polymer ?
#
loop_
_entity_poly.entity_id
_entity_poly.type
_entity_poly.pdbx_seq_one_letter_code
_entity_poly.pdbx_strand_id
1 'polypeptide(L)'
;MFSTVYFAASSVLACDGVPAALAARVLDGQLNEAAHLAASLADSDHAHDEYTALQIHADLELALGRHEEAEETYRKTQKAVRHSRDAMRVVSVRNAGWQACFRNQFHVALTCFRRVAEERCATPAQQLDSLVGATLVLFHLGCVQAACDRLAELAPLAAAHPDTRWTYLVEMLRRDLLAQHELHDAEPLGDHIYWRSVVTGSQTALGAPALLAAGLSMPLLDERLAYLGHLKSFAAGHTQERSALKTYASWSRKAGLADYHRSLCLEMALGAIAAHATAAAEELLEQSGAAALHGSQNARWYLDYLYCRAKIMQQQMRTQEFATLYGRYALASIQHVRADSVSLPAAAPEAAQSRSTPRADDVSARLPAKYRRAYRYLMDHLDQKDLSVREVASQIGVTERAMQGAFRKHLGLSPSELIRRQRMERIRDELLDDDAPVARVLDVAKKWGVQHRSTLINGYRSVFNEAPSQTMGR
;
A
#
# COMPACT_ATOMS: atom_id res chain seq x y z
N MET A 1 9.35 -3.58 2.05
CA MET A 1 8.48 -4.71 1.65
C MET A 1 9.21 -5.54 0.59
N PHE A 2 9.05 -6.85 0.57
CA PHE A 2 9.63 -7.68 -0.52
C PHE A 2 9.07 -7.32 -1.91
N SER A 3 7.89 -6.68 -1.96
CA SER A 3 7.32 -6.11 -3.19
C SER A 3 8.25 -5.18 -3.98
N THR A 4 9.25 -4.58 -3.33
CA THR A 4 10.13 -3.58 -3.95
C THR A 4 10.88 -4.11 -5.17
N VAL A 5 11.42 -5.33 -5.11
CA VAL A 5 12.17 -5.93 -6.24
C VAL A 5 11.25 -6.30 -7.41
N TYR A 6 10.04 -6.76 -7.11
CA TYR A 6 9.02 -7.06 -8.14
C TYR A 6 8.48 -5.80 -8.79
N PHE A 7 8.26 -4.75 -8.01
CA PHE A 7 7.86 -3.45 -8.53
C PHE A 7 8.92 -2.86 -9.45
N ALA A 8 10.18 -2.86 -9.04
CA ALA A 8 11.27 -2.33 -9.87
C ALA A 8 11.39 -3.09 -11.20
N ALA A 9 11.31 -4.43 -11.16
CA ALA A 9 11.37 -5.25 -12.36
C ALA A 9 10.14 -5.06 -13.25
N SER A 10 8.92 -5.12 -12.69
CA SER A 10 7.68 -4.96 -13.47
C SER A 10 7.55 -3.55 -14.07
N SER A 11 8.01 -2.53 -13.37
CA SER A 11 8.04 -1.15 -13.85
C SER A 11 8.78 -1.01 -15.19
N VAL A 12 9.99 -1.57 -15.25
CA VAL A 12 10.79 -1.56 -16.48
C VAL A 12 10.15 -2.36 -17.61
N LEU A 13 9.53 -3.50 -17.28
CA LEU A 13 8.85 -4.34 -18.27
C LEU A 13 7.52 -3.74 -18.74
N ALA A 14 6.89 -2.89 -17.95
CA ALA A 14 5.60 -2.26 -18.25
C ALA A 14 5.72 -0.98 -19.11
N CYS A 15 6.91 -0.43 -19.24
CA CYS A 15 7.18 0.77 -20.02
C CYS A 15 7.77 0.41 -21.38
N ASP A 16 7.12 0.85 -22.45
CA ASP A 16 7.68 0.73 -23.79
C ASP A 16 8.83 1.73 -24.01
N GLY A 17 9.85 1.32 -24.77
CA GLY A 17 10.95 2.20 -25.14
C GLY A 17 11.94 2.52 -24.04
N VAL A 18 12.02 1.71 -22.97
CA VAL A 18 13.04 1.88 -21.93
C VAL A 18 14.42 1.66 -22.53
N PRO A 19 15.35 2.62 -22.39
CA PRO A 19 16.73 2.44 -22.87
C PRO A 19 17.37 1.18 -22.28
N ALA A 20 18.01 0.36 -23.12
CA ALA A 20 18.58 -0.92 -22.70
C ALA A 20 19.54 -0.80 -21.52
N ALA A 21 20.35 0.27 -21.48
CA ALA A 21 21.28 0.53 -20.38
C ALA A 21 20.55 0.83 -19.05
N LEU A 22 19.39 1.51 -19.09
CA LEU A 22 18.56 1.79 -17.92
C LEU A 22 17.88 0.50 -17.44
N ALA A 23 17.28 -0.26 -18.37
CA ALA A 23 16.64 -1.54 -18.05
C ALA A 23 17.64 -2.52 -17.42
N ALA A 24 18.85 -2.65 -17.99
CA ALA A 24 19.90 -3.51 -17.45
C ALA A 24 20.26 -3.14 -16.00
N ARG A 25 20.48 -1.86 -15.70
CA ARG A 25 20.82 -1.41 -14.33
C ARG A 25 19.73 -1.75 -13.32
N VAL A 26 18.46 -1.58 -13.68
CA VAL A 26 17.34 -1.94 -12.80
C VAL A 26 17.29 -3.44 -12.55
N LEU A 27 17.39 -4.25 -13.61
CA LEU A 27 17.33 -5.70 -13.51
C LEU A 27 18.58 -6.33 -12.86
N ASP A 28 19.70 -5.61 -12.87
CA ASP A 28 20.93 -5.97 -12.15
C ASP A 28 20.90 -5.51 -10.68
N GLY A 29 19.84 -4.85 -10.22
CA GLY A 29 19.70 -4.37 -8.85
C GLY A 29 20.49 -3.11 -8.51
N GLN A 30 20.99 -2.36 -9.51
CA GLN A 30 21.70 -1.09 -9.35
C GLN A 30 20.71 0.09 -9.31
N LEU A 31 19.75 0.06 -8.34
CA LEU A 31 18.59 0.95 -8.38
C LEU A 31 18.92 2.43 -8.18
N ASN A 32 19.95 2.77 -7.39
CA ASN A 32 20.41 4.16 -7.24
C ASN A 32 21.03 4.69 -8.54
N GLU A 33 21.91 3.92 -9.14
CA GLU A 33 22.55 4.28 -10.41
C GLU A 33 21.53 4.37 -11.54
N ALA A 34 20.54 3.48 -11.52
CA ALA A 34 19.42 3.54 -12.45
C ALA A 34 18.57 4.80 -12.25
N ALA A 35 18.30 5.23 -11.00
CA ALA A 35 17.57 6.46 -10.70
C ALA A 35 18.33 7.70 -11.21
N HIS A 36 19.63 7.76 -10.98
CA HIS A 36 20.47 8.85 -11.52
C HIS A 36 20.49 8.88 -13.05
N LEU A 37 20.61 7.70 -13.68
CA LEU A 37 20.57 7.60 -15.14
C LEU A 37 19.19 8.04 -15.69
N ALA A 38 18.10 7.59 -15.07
CA ALA A 38 16.74 7.98 -15.48
C ALA A 38 16.53 9.50 -15.34
N ALA A 39 17.01 10.12 -14.26
CA ALA A 39 16.98 11.57 -14.07
C ALA A 39 17.71 12.30 -15.19
N SER A 40 18.96 11.87 -15.50
CA SER A 40 19.76 12.46 -16.57
C SER A 40 19.11 12.32 -17.95
N LEU A 41 18.44 11.19 -18.23
CA LEU A 41 17.71 10.98 -19.49
C LEU A 41 16.45 11.86 -19.56
N ALA A 42 15.77 12.08 -18.44
CA ALA A 42 14.60 12.94 -18.36
C ALA A 42 14.93 14.44 -18.59
N ASP A 43 16.15 14.86 -18.26
CA ASP A 43 16.61 16.23 -18.49
C ASP A 43 17.17 16.46 -19.91
N SER A 44 17.25 15.40 -20.75
CA SER A 44 17.73 15.50 -22.12
C SER A 44 16.62 16.01 -23.06
N ASP A 45 16.98 16.88 -24.03
CA ASP A 45 16.02 17.53 -24.97
C ASP A 45 15.31 16.56 -25.97
N HIS A 46 15.36 15.24 -25.77
CA HIS A 46 14.76 14.25 -26.65
C HIS A 46 13.35 13.90 -26.18
N ALA A 47 12.34 14.62 -26.67
CA ALA A 47 10.95 14.56 -26.23
C ALA A 47 10.27 13.17 -26.28
N HIS A 48 10.81 12.19 -27.03
CA HIS A 48 10.22 10.86 -27.12
C HIS A 48 10.63 9.95 -25.96
N ASP A 49 11.82 10.17 -25.38
CA ASP A 49 12.34 9.39 -24.25
C ASP A 49 12.02 10.02 -22.89
N GLU A 50 11.58 11.30 -22.89
CA GLU A 50 11.29 12.06 -21.65
C GLU A 50 10.21 11.37 -20.79
N TYR A 51 9.12 10.94 -21.39
CA TYR A 51 8.01 10.29 -20.66
C TYR A 51 8.47 9.00 -19.98
N THR A 52 9.11 8.10 -20.73
CA THR A 52 9.59 6.81 -20.22
C THR A 52 10.65 6.99 -19.13
N ALA A 53 11.61 7.89 -19.36
CA ALA A 53 12.63 8.21 -18.36
C ALA A 53 12.02 8.79 -17.08
N LEU A 54 11.08 9.74 -17.17
CA LEU A 54 10.37 10.30 -16.03
C LEU A 54 9.55 9.24 -15.28
N GLN A 55 8.88 8.33 -16.00
CA GLN A 55 8.09 7.27 -15.37
C GLN A 55 8.98 6.32 -14.58
N ILE A 56 10.07 5.83 -15.19
CA ILE A 56 11.03 4.94 -14.51
C ILE A 56 11.74 5.66 -13.36
N HIS A 57 12.10 6.94 -13.53
CA HIS A 57 12.69 7.74 -12.46
C HIS A 57 11.74 7.82 -11.26
N ALA A 58 10.46 8.14 -11.47
CA ALA A 58 9.47 8.21 -10.41
C ALA A 58 9.25 6.85 -9.71
N ASP A 59 9.23 5.76 -10.48
CA ASP A 59 9.10 4.41 -9.95
C ASP A 59 10.32 4.02 -9.09
N LEU A 60 11.53 4.38 -9.54
CA LEU A 60 12.76 4.14 -8.77
C LEU A 60 12.82 5.00 -7.50
N GLU A 61 12.43 6.27 -7.54
CA GLU A 61 12.31 7.10 -6.34
C GLU A 61 11.33 6.48 -5.33
N LEU A 62 10.20 5.93 -5.83
CA LEU A 62 9.24 5.23 -4.97
C LEU A 62 9.84 3.95 -4.37
N ALA A 63 10.56 3.14 -5.16
CA ALA A 63 11.24 1.94 -4.70
C ALA A 63 12.31 2.24 -3.63
N LEU A 64 13.02 3.38 -3.78
CA LEU A 64 14.01 3.88 -2.83
C LEU A 64 13.38 4.51 -1.57
N GLY A 65 12.05 4.58 -1.48
CA GLY A 65 11.34 5.16 -0.34
C GLY A 65 11.26 6.69 -0.34
N ARG A 66 11.65 7.34 -1.43
CA ARG A 66 11.61 8.80 -1.61
C ARG A 66 10.22 9.21 -2.12
N HIS A 67 9.22 9.09 -1.24
CA HIS A 67 7.80 9.22 -1.62
C HIS A 67 7.39 10.61 -2.11
N GLU A 68 8.03 11.67 -1.58
CA GLU A 68 7.70 13.05 -1.98
C GLU A 68 8.28 13.38 -3.36
N GLU A 69 9.51 12.96 -3.61
CA GLU A 69 10.20 13.09 -4.90
C GLU A 69 9.49 12.28 -5.98
N ALA A 70 9.14 11.03 -5.69
CA ALA A 70 8.35 10.19 -6.59
C ALA A 70 7.02 10.86 -6.96
N GLU A 71 6.27 11.42 -5.98
CA GLU A 71 5.01 12.09 -6.24
C GLU A 71 5.19 13.34 -7.14
N GLU A 72 6.25 14.11 -6.93
CA GLU A 72 6.55 15.25 -7.79
C GLU A 72 6.88 14.82 -9.22
N THR A 73 7.70 13.78 -9.37
CA THR A 73 8.10 13.25 -10.68
C THR A 73 6.90 12.63 -11.40
N TYR A 74 6.01 11.90 -10.72
CA TYR A 74 4.75 11.42 -11.32
C TYR A 74 3.84 12.56 -11.83
N ARG A 75 3.83 13.72 -11.17
CA ARG A 75 3.09 14.89 -11.69
C ARG A 75 3.72 15.44 -12.97
N LYS A 76 5.05 15.39 -13.10
CA LYS A 76 5.75 15.76 -14.36
C LYS A 76 5.40 14.75 -15.45
N THR A 77 5.45 13.45 -15.16
CA THR A 77 5.05 12.38 -16.09
C THR A 77 3.63 12.56 -16.61
N GLN A 78 2.65 12.88 -15.75
CA GLN A 78 1.27 13.15 -16.17
C GLN A 78 1.14 14.33 -17.13
N LYS A 79 1.99 15.35 -17.00
CA LYS A 79 2.02 16.48 -17.91
C LYS A 79 2.63 16.13 -19.26
N ALA A 80 3.57 15.17 -19.31
CA ALA A 80 4.19 14.70 -20.55
C ALA A 80 3.22 13.85 -21.40
N VAL A 81 2.28 13.11 -20.79
CA VAL A 81 1.22 12.34 -21.47
C VAL A 81 0.09 13.26 -21.94
N ARG A 82 0.32 14.12 -22.93
CA ARG A 82 -0.69 15.09 -23.40
C ARG A 82 -1.62 14.57 -24.50
N HIS A 83 -1.29 13.45 -25.15
CA HIS A 83 -1.94 13.05 -26.41
C HIS A 83 -3.17 12.15 -26.24
N SER A 84 -3.40 11.52 -25.07
CA SER A 84 -4.56 10.68 -24.81
C SER A 84 -5.04 10.80 -23.37
N ARG A 85 -6.31 11.19 -23.19
CA ARG A 85 -6.95 11.21 -21.86
C ARG A 85 -7.02 9.82 -21.23
N ASP A 86 -7.23 8.80 -22.05
CA ASP A 86 -7.37 7.43 -21.60
C ASP A 86 -6.01 6.85 -21.16
N ALA A 87 -4.94 7.06 -21.92
CA ALA A 87 -3.60 6.67 -21.52
C ALA A 87 -3.16 7.38 -20.23
N MET A 88 -3.43 8.70 -20.13
CA MET A 88 -3.16 9.46 -18.90
C MET A 88 -3.91 8.88 -17.69
N ARG A 89 -5.18 8.44 -17.87
CA ARG A 89 -5.98 7.83 -16.81
C ARG A 89 -5.37 6.52 -16.34
N VAL A 90 -4.98 5.63 -17.25
CA VAL A 90 -4.32 4.35 -16.93
C VAL A 90 -3.05 4.58 -16.11
N VAL A 91 -2.15 5.42 -16.62
CA VAL A 91 -0.88 5.73 -15.94
C VAL A 91 -1.12 6.36 -14.56
N SER A 92 -2.05 7.32 -14.46
CA SER A 92 -2.35 7.98 -13.18
C SER A 92 -2.90 7.00 -12.13
N VAL A 93 -3.79 6.08 -12.55
CA VAL A 93 -4.38 5.08 -11.64
C VAL A 93 -3.33 4.03 -11.26
N ARG A 94 -2.49 3.56 -12.20
CA ARG A 94 -1.36 2.67 -11.93
C ARG A 94 -0.41 3.29 -10.89
N ASN A 95 0.01 4.53 -11.12
CA ASN A 95 0.93 5.23 -10.22
C ASN A 95 0.32 5.46 -8.83
N ALA A 96 -0.97 5.77 -8.74
CA ALA A 96 -1.68 5.87 -7.47
C ALA A 96 -1.73 4.51 -6.74
N GLY A 97 -1.91 3.42 -7.48
CA GLY A 97 -1.90 2.05 -6.94
C GLY A 97 -0.57 1.71 -6.27
N TRP A 98 0.55 1.91 -6.96
CA TRP A 98 1.86 1.63 -6.40
C TRP A 98 2.22 2.56 -5.23
N GLN A 99 1.93 3.87 -5.34
CA GLN A 99 2.13 4.79 -4.21
C GLN A 99 1.30 4.37 -2.97
N ALA A 100 0.06 3.94 -3.17
CA ALA A 100 -0.79 3.45 -2.09
C ALA A 100 -0.22 2.15 -1.47
N CYS A 101 0.29 1.22 -2.31
CA CYS A 101 0.93 -0.01 -1.86
C CYS A 101 2.14 0.29 -0.94
N PHE A 102 3.06 1.15 -1.36
CA PHE A 102 4.22 1.52 -0.57
C PHE A 102 3.88 2.31 0.71
N ARG A 103 2.72 2.97 0.74
CA ARG A 103 2.18 3.64 1.94
C ARG A 103 1.34 2.73 2.82
N ASN A 104 1.30 1.42 2.56
CA ASN A 104 0.46 0.41 3.24
C ASN A 104 -1.06 0.70 3.16
N GLN A 105 -1.51 1.43 2.14
CA GLN A 105 -2.92 1.68 1.85
C GLN A 105 -3.44 0.61 0.87
N PHE A 106 -3.43 -0.64 1.32
CA PHE A 106 -3.62 -1.81 0.47
C PHE A 106 -4.95 -1.85 -0.27
N HIS A 107 -6.03 -1.34 0.32
CA HIS A 107 -7.34 -1.30 -0.35
C HIS A 107 -7.37 -0.32 -1.52
N VAL A 108 -6.77 0.86 -1.30
CA VAL A 108 -6.62 1.86 -2.38
C VAL A 108 -5.78 1.28 -3.50
N ALA A 109 -4.67 0.62 -3.15
CA ALA A 109 -3.80 -0.05 -4.11
C ALA A 109 -4.55 -1.12 -4.90
N LEU A 110 -5.27 -2.02 -4.23
CA LEU A 110 -6.03 -3.09 -4.88
C LEU A 110 -7.13 -2.56 -5.80
N THR A 111 -7.83 -1.51 -5.38
CA THR A 111 -8.85 -0.84 -6.21
C THR A 111 -8.24 -0.22 -7.45
N CYS A 112 -7.07 0.43 -7.33
CA CYS A 112 -6.37 1.01 -8.46
C CYS A 112 -5.87 -0.08 -9.43
N PHE A 113 -5.24 -1.14 -8.93
CA PHE A 113 -4.72 -2.22 -9.77
C PHE A 113 -5.85 -2.96 -10.51
N ARG A 114 -6.96 -3.26 -9.84
CA ARG A 114 -8.14 -3.85 -10.49
C ARG A 114 -8.64 -2.96 -11.64
N ARG A 115 -8.77 -1.66 -11.38
CA ARG A 115 -9.23 -0.72 -12.39
C ARG A 115 -8.33 -0.66 -13.62
N VAL A 116 -7.00 -0.74 -13.45
CA VAL A 116 -6.06 -0.80 -14.58
C VAL A 116 -6.19 -2.13 -15.32
N ALA A 117 -6.29 -3.25 -14.61
CA ALA A 117 -6.42 -4.58 -15.22
C ALA A 117 -7.70 -4.71 -16.08
N GLU A 118 -8.79 -4.04 -15.70
CA GLU A 118 -10.08 -4.03 -16.39
C GLU A 118 -10.17 -2.96 -17.49
N GLU A 119 -9.21 -2.03 -17.58
CA GLU A 119 -9.26 -0.90 -18.52
C GLU A 119 -8.87 -1.33 -19.92
N ARG A 120 -9.77 -1.13 -20.88
CA ARG A 120 -9.58 -1.55 -22.28
C ARG A 120 -8.43 -0.87 -23.00
N CYS A 121 -8.06 0.34 -22.58
CA CYS A 121 -6.97 1.10 -23.17
C CYS A 121 -5.61 0.83 -22.48
N ALA A 122 -5.56 0.00 -21.45
CA ALA A 122 -4.32 -0.43 -20.84
C ALA A 122 -3.60 -1.42 -21.76
N THR A 123 -2.28 -1.24 -21.93
CA THR A 123 -1.46 -2.20 -22.69
C THR A 123 -1.36 -3.53 -21.93
N PRO A 124 -1.09 -4.65 -22.61
CA PRO A 124 -0.89 -5.94 -21.95
C PRO A 124 0.18 -5.87 -20.85
N ALA A 125 1.26 -5.13 -21.06
CA ALA A 125 2.32 -4.94 -20.09
C ALA A 125 1.85 -4.16 -18.84
N GLN A 126 1.01 -3.12 -19.01
CA GLN A 126 0.42 -2.37 -17.89
C GLN A 126 -0.59 -3.21 -17.10
N GLN A 127 -1.33 -4.09 -17.80
CA GLN A 127 -2.23 -5.05 -17.14
C GLN A 127 -1.44 -6.05 -16.29
N LEU A 128 -0.35 -6.61 -16.83
CA LEU A 128 0.55 -7.52 -16.13
C LEU A 128 1.16 -6.85 -14.89
N ASP A 129 1.70 -5.63 -15.00
CA ASP A 129 2.23 -4.86 -13.87
C ASP A 129 1.18 -4.66 -12.76
N SER A 130 -0.05 -4.33 -13.13
CA SER A 130 -1.13 -4.15 -12.17
C SER A 130 -1.59 -5.45 -11.53
N LEU A 131 -1.59 -6.56 -12.25
CA LEU A 131 -1.87 -7.89 -11.70
C LEU A 131 -0.76 -8.36 -10.74
N VAL A 132 0.51 -8.07 -11.05
CA VAL A 132 1.63 -8.28 -10.11
C VAL A 132 1.40 -7.48 -8.83
N GLY A 133 1.08 -6.19 -8.94
CA GLY A 133 0.76 -5.34 -7.79
C GLY A 133 -0.42 -5.86 -6.97
N ALA A 134 -1.51 -6.29 -7.63
CA ALA A 134 -2.67 -6.86 -6.96
C ALA A 134 -2.34 -8.17 -6.22
N THR A 135 -1.54 -9.05 -6.83
CA THR A 135 -1.09 -10.31 -6.20
C THR A 135 -0.28 -10.04 -4.94
N LEU A 136 0.68 -9.12 -5.00
CA LEU A 136 1.50 -8.71 -3.86
C LEU A 136 0.66 -8.12 -2.74
N VAL A 137 -0.29 -7.25 -3.07
CA VAL A 137 -1.20 -6.64 -2.07
C VAL A 137 -2.08 -7.68 -1.41
N LEU A 138 -2.69 -8.59 -2.17
CA LEU A 138 -3.50 -9.68 -1.62
C LEU A 138 -2.70 -10.55 -0.67
N PHE A 139 -1.46 -10.87 -1.02
CA PHE A 139 -0.59 -11.64 -0.13
C PHE A 139 -0.26 -10.87 1.15
N HIS A 140 0.06 -9.57 1.07
CA HIS A 140 0.29 -8.74 2.25
C HIS A 140 -0.95 -8.61 3.16
N LEU A 141 -2.14 -8.68 2.60
CA LEU A 141 -3.39 -8.76 3.35
C LEU A 141 -3.65 -10.15 3.97
N GLY A 142 -2.77 -11.13 3.73
CA GLY A 142 -2.93 -12.50 4.16
C GLY A 142 -3.98 -13.28 3.35
N CYS A 143 -4.52 -12.71 2.29
CA CYS A 143 -5.50 -13.34 1.40
C CYS A 143 -4.78 -14.30 0.41
N VAL A 144 -4.10 -15.34 0.93
CA VAL A 144 -3.22 -16.23 0.16
C VAL A 144 -3.98 -16.89 -0.98
N GLN A 145 -5.19 -17.39 -0.76
CA GLN A 145 -5.99 -18.01 -1.83
C GLN A 145 -6.27 -17.03 -2.96
N ALA A 146 -6.71 -15.81 -2.65
CA ALA A 146 -6.96 -14.80 -3.66
C ALA A 146 -5.69 -14.37 -4.41
N ALA A 147 -4.54 -14.36 -3.74
CA ALA A 147 -3.24 -14.14 -4.40
C ALA A 147 -2.89 -15.28 -5.36
N CYS A 148 -3.18 -16.54 -4.98
CA CYS A 148 -3.00 -17.72 -5.84
C CYS A 148 -3.91 -17.68 -7.08
N ASP A 149 -5.18 -17.32 -6.88
CA ASP A 149 -6.14 -17.18 -7.98
C ASP A 149 -5.66 -16.10 -8.96
N ARG A 150 -5.13 -14.99 -8.43
CA ARG A 150 -4.55 -13.92 -9.25
C ARG A 150 -3.29 -14.35 -9.99
N LEU A 151 -2.43 -15.18 -9.38
CA LEU A 151 -1.28 -15.78 -10.07
C LEU A 151 -1.72 -16.73 -11.20
N ALA A 152 -2.81 -17.46 -11.00
CA ALA A 152 -3.36 -18.34 -12.04
C ALA A 152 -3.90 -17.55 -13.24
N GLU A 153 -4.43 -16.35 -13.03
CA GLU A 153 -4.83 -15.43 -14.11
C GLU A 153 -3.60 -14.79 -14.78
N LEU A 154 -2.59 -14.42 -13.99
CA LEU A 154 -1.40 -13.73 -14.45
C LEU A 154 -0.50 -14.62 -15.34
N ALA A 155 -0.36 -15.90 -15.00
CA ALA A 155 0.55 -16.83 -15.69
C ALA A 155 0.26 -16.99 -17.20
N PRO A 156 -0.98 -17.24 -17.66
CA PRO A 156 -1.27 -17.35 -19.09
C PRO A 156 -1.10 -16.01 -19.82
N LEU A 157 -1.40 -14.88 -19.19
CA LEU A 157 -1.19 -13.56 -19.80
C LEU A 157 0.31 -13.26 -19.98
N ALA A 158 1.13 -13.60 -18.99
CA ALA A 158 2.58 -13.48 -19.09
C ALA A 158 3.17 -14.40 -20.18
N ALA A 159 2.67 -15.64 -20.30
CA ALA A 159 3.09 -16.58 -21.32
C ALA A 159 2.70 -16.15 -22.75
N ALA A 160 1.61 -15.41 -22.89
CA ALA A 160 1.15 -14.86 -24.18
C ALA A 160 1.90 -13.57 -24.57
N HIS A 161 2.62 -12.95 -23.64
CA HIS A 161 3.34 -11.70 -23.90
C HIS A 161 4.63 -11.96 -24.69
N PRO A 162 4.99 -11.10 -25.68
CA PRO A 162 6.21 -11.28 -26.49
C PRO A 162 7.51 -11.27 -25.67
N ASP A 163 7.53 -10.47 -24.60
CA ASP A 163 8.68 -10.41 -23.69
C ASP A 163 8.60 -11.55 -22.65
N THR A 164 9.43 -12.57 -22.83
CA THR A 164 9.49 -13.75 -21.94
C THR A 164 9.93 -13.45 -20.52
N ARG A 165 10.49 -12.26 -20.27
CA ARG A 165 10.85 -11.80 -18.91
C ARG A 165 9.63 -11.71 -18.00
N TRP A 166 8.43 -11.47 -18.53
CA TRP A 166 7.20 -11.52 -17.76
C TRP A 166 6.92 -12.91 -17.18
N THR A 167 7.07 -13.95 -17.97
CA THR A 167 6.93 -15.34 -17.50
C THR A 167 7.93 -15.64 -16.40
N TYR A 168 9.17 -15.16 -16.56
CA TYR A 168 10.21 -15.31 -15.56
C TYR A 168 9.84 -14.60 -14.23
N LEU A 169 9.44 -13.33 -14.30
CA LEU A 169 9.02 -12.54 -13.14
C LEU A 169 7.86 -13.20 -12.37
N VAL A 170 6.85 -13.68 -13.10
CA VAL A 170 5.68 -14.34 -12.49
C VAL A 170 6.07 -15.64 -11.78
N GLU A 171 6.98 -16.43 -12.36
CA GLU A 171 7.46 -17.64 -11.72
C GLU A 171 8.33 -17.34 -10.49
N MET A 172 9.18 -16.29 -10.53
CA MET A 172 9.93 -15.83 -9.38
C MET A 172 9.00 -15.35 -8.26
N LEU A 173 7.96 -14.59 -8.61
CA LEU A 173 6.93 -14.17 -7.66
C LEU A 173 6.24 -15.36 -7.00
N ARG A 174 5.85 -16.39 -7.77
CA ARG A 174 5.26 -17.62 -7.25
C ARG A 174 6.17 -18.29 -6.22
N ARG A 175 7.45 -18.42 -6.51
CA ARG A 175 8.44 -19.05 -5.62
C ARG A 175 8.65 -18.24 -4.34
N ASP A 176 8.66 -16.91 -4.45
CA ASP A 176 8.76 -16.04 -3.27
C ASP A 176 7.53 -16.22 -2.35
N LEU A 177 6.31 -16.14 -2.91
CA LEU A 177 5.09 -16.33 -2.13
C LEU A 177 5.03 -17.71 -1.46
N LEU A 178 5.50 -18.75 -2.15
CA LEU A 178 5.59 -20.09 -1.58
C LEU A 178 6.58 -20.12 -0.41
N ALA A 179 7.78 -19.57 -0.58
CA ALA A 179 8.80 -19.52 0.47
C ALA A 179 8.35 -18.71 1.69
N GLN A 180 7.65 -17.58 1.47
CA GLN A 180 7.05 -16.77 2.54
C GLN A 180 5.97 -17.57 3.29
N HIS A 181 5.12 -18.27 2.56
CA HIS A 181 4.08 -19.11 3.16
C HIS A 181 4.69 -20.23 4.00
N GLU A 182 5.68 -20.96 3.46
CA GLU A 182 6.39 -22.02 4.18
C GLU A 182 7.07 -21.50 5.46
N LEU A 183 7.67 -20.31 5.42
CA LEU A 183 8.29 -19.69 6.59
C LEU A 183 7.26 -19.44 7.70
N HIS A 184 6.11 -18.84 7.35
CA HIS A 184 5.06 -18.53 8.33
C HIS A 184 4.32 -19.77 8.83
N ASP A 185 4.36 -20.87 8.09
CA ASP A 185 3.76 -22.15 8.49
C ASP A 185 4.68 -23.01 9.36
N ALA A 186 5.92 -22.60 9.59
CA ALA A 186 6.86 -23.28 10.47
C ALA A 186 6.29 -23.46 11.88
N GLU A 187 6.47 -24.65 12.48
CA GLU A 187 5.89 -25.02 13.79
C GLU A 187 6.13 -23.97 14.90
N PRO A 188 7.36 -23.42 15.10
CA PRO A 188 7.59 -22.41 16.12
C PRO A 188 6.84 -21.10 15.90
N LEU A 189 6.34 -20.84 14.67
CA LEU A 189 5.58 -19.66 14.30
C LEU A 189 4.08 -19.92 14.20
N GLY A 190 3.61 -21.08 14.62
CA GLY A 190 2.22 -21.54 14.49
C GLY A 190 1.17 -20.69 15.24
N ASP A 191 1.61 -19.84 16.16
CA ASP A 191 0.77 -18.90 16.90
C ASP A 191 0.75 -17.48 16.31
N HIS A 192 1.20 -17.31 15.05
CA HIS A 192 1.14 -16.03 14.35
C HIS A 192 -0.28 -15.75 13.87
N ILE A 193 -1.11 -15.14 14.75
CA ILE A 193 -2.56 -14.96 14.58
C ILE A 193 -2.92 -14.32 13.24
N TYR A 194 -2.22 -13.27 12.82
CA TYR A 194 -2.52 -12.57 11.58
C TYR A 194 -2.47 -13.51 10.36
N TRP A 195 -1.40 -14.29 10.22
CA TRP A 195 -1.25 -15.24 9.13
C TRP A 195 -2.22 -16.44 9.26
N ARG A 196 -2.46 -16.93 10.47
CA ARG A 196 -3.35 -18.07 10.72
C ARG A 196 -4.83 -17.71 10.57
N SER A 197 -5.24 -16.49 10.94
CA SER A 197 -6.65 -16.07 10.85
C SER A 197 -7.14 -15.90 9.42
N VAL A 198 -6.24 -15.67 8.48
CA VAL A 198 -6.56 -15.39 7.08
C VAL A 198 -6.24 -16.57 6.16
N VAL A 199 -5.30 -17.43 6.56
CA VAL A 199 -4.90 -18.64 5.82
C VAL A 199 -5.71 -19.84 6.29
N THR A 200 -6.99 -19.88 5.99
CA THR A 200 -7.80 -21.09 6.10
C THR A 200 -7.77 -21.84 4.78
N GLY A 201 -6.82 -22.77 4.67
CA GLY A 201 -6.84 -23.82 3.65
C GLY A 201 -5.92 -23.60 2.47
N SER A 202 -5.02 -24.53 2.32
CA SER A 202 -4.44 -25.01 1.08
C SER A 202 -3.00 -24.64 0.74
N GLN A 203 -2.09 -25.46 1.23
CA GLN A 203 -0.72 -25.61 0.67
C GLN A 203 -0.74 -25.97 -0.84
N THR A 204 -1.86 -26.44 -1.37
CA THR A 204 -2.02 -26.88 -2.76
C THR A 204 -2.28 -25.75 -3.75
N ALA A 205 -2.64 -24.55 -3.30
CA ALA A 205 -3.10 -23.49 -4.20
C ALA A 205 -1.98 -22.81 -5.01
N LEU A 206 -0.75 -22.75 -4.49
CA LEU A 206 0.38 -22.12 -5.19
C LEU A 206 0.96 -22.98 -6.34
N GLY A 207 0.62 -24.25 -6.39
CA GLY A 207 1.06 -25.18 -7.43
C GLY A 207 2.56 -25.50 -7.36
N ALA A 208 3.00 -26.52 -8.10
CA ALA A 208 4.42 -26.82 -8.26
C ALA A 208 5.11 -25.72 -9.10
N PRO A 209 6.33 -25.29 -8.74
CA PRO A 209 7.09 -24.33 -9.52
C PRO A 209 7.36 -24.87 -10.94
N ALA A 210 7.14 -24.02 -11.94
CA ALA A 210 7.43 -24.36 -13.32
C ALA A 210 8.95 -24.35 -13.59
N LEU A 211 9.37 -25.11 -14.61
CA LEU A 211 10.73 -25.04 -15.10
C LEU A 211 10.94 -23.72 -15.82
N LEU A 212 11.91 -22.93 -15.38
CA LEU A 212 12.31 -21.71 -16.06
C LEU A 212 13.07 -22.04 -17.35
N ALA A 213 12.84 -21.23 -18.39
CA ALA A 213 13.56 -21.37 -19.63
C ALA A 213 15.07 -21.15 -19.41
N ALA A 214 15.90 -22.06 -19.92
CA ALA A 214 17.35 -21.93 -19.82
C ALA A 214 17.83 -20.67 -20.54
N GLY A 215 18.72 -19.90 -19.89
CA GLY A 215 19.36 -18.72 -20.46
C GLY A 215 18.65 -17.40 -20.20
N LEU A 216 17.48 -17.38 -19.55
CA LEU A 216 16.85 -16.15 -19.07
C LEU A 216 17.26 -15.90 -17.61
N SER A 217 17.76 -14.71 -17.33
CA SER A 217 18.18 -14.28 -15.97
C SER A 217 17.78 -12.82 -15.74
N MET A 218 17.32 -12.53 -14.55
CA MET A 218 17.15 -11.18 -14.01
C MET A 218 17.85 -11.16 -12.63
N PRO A 219 19.10 -10.70 -12.55
CA PRO A 219 19.93 -10.78 -11.36
C PRO A 219 19.23 -10.28 -10.09
N LEU A 220 18.46 -9.18 -10.18
CA LEU A 220 17.67 -8.65 -9.06
C LEU A 220 16.71 -9.70 -8.44
N LEU A 221 16.07 -10.53 -9.26
CA LEU A 221 15.13 -11.56 -8.81
C LEU A 221 15.85 -12.87 -8.49
N ASP A 222 16.93 -13.19 -9.21
CA ASP A 222 17.77 -14.37 -8.95
C ASP A 222 18.41 -14.31 -7.57
N GLU A 223 18.97 -13.16 -7.20
CA GLU A 223 19.54 -12.90 -5.88
C GLU A 223 18.47 -12.97 -4.77
N ARG A 224 17.25 -12.48 -5.07
CA ARG A 224 16.11 -12.64 -4.15
C ARG A 224 15.78 -14.12 -3.92
N LEU A 225 15.73 -14.93 -4.99
CA LEU A 225 15.46 -16.36 -4.88
C LEU A 225 16.57 -17.11 -4.13
N ALA A 226 17.84 -16.79 -4.40
CA ALA A 226 18.97 -17.32 -3.67
C ALA A 226 18.88 -17.01 -2.17
N TYR A 227 18.56 -15.74 -1.83
CA TYR A 227 18.31 -15.33 -0.46
C TYR A 227 17.19 -16.16 0.20
N LEU A 228 16.07 -16.41 -0.48
CA LEU A 228 14.98 -17.24 0.06
C LEU A 228 15.41 -18.69 0.32
N GLY A 229 16.26 -19.25 -0.55
CA GLY A 229 16.87 -20.55 -0.34
C GLY A 229 17.73 -20.60 0.93
N HIS A 230 18.59 -19.60 1.12
CA HIS A 230 19.38 -19.43 2.35
C HIS A 230 18.50 -19.22 3.59
N LEU A 231 17.42 -18.44 3.46
CA LEU A 231 16.47 -18.19 4.55
C LEU A 231 15.76 -19.47 5.00
N LYS A 232 15.31 -20.28 4.05
CA LYS A 232 14.70 -21.60 4.32
C LYS A 232 15.67 -22.53 5.05
N SER A 233 16.90 -22.63 4.56
CA SER A 233 17.96 -23.44 5.20
C SER A 233 18.29 -22.92 6.60
N PHE A 234 18.37 -21.60 6.78
CA PHE A 234 18.61 -20.97 8.08
C PHE A 234 17.47 -21.26 9.07
N ALA A 235 16.21 -21.13 8.64
CA ALA A 235 15.05 -21.46 9.46
C ALA A 235 14.99 -22.95 9.87
N ALA A 236 15.57 -23.85 9.06
CA ALA A 236 15.74 -25.26 9.37
C ALA A 236 16.94 -25.55 10.33
N GLY A 237 17.64 -24.52 10.81
CA GLY A 237 18.73 -24.64 11.78
C GLY A 237 20.16 -24.63 11.22
N HIS A 238 20.32 -24.44 9.89
CA HIS A 238 21.65 -24.36 9.27
C HIS A 238 22.24 -22.95 9.46
N THR A 239 22.92 -22.72 10.59
CA THR A 239 23.43 -21.39 11.01
C THR A 239 24.51 -20.81 10.09
N GLN A 240 25.22 -21.62 9.30
CA GLN A 240 26.21 -21.18 8.30
C GLN A 240 25.60 -20.26 7.24
N GLU A 241 24.31 -20.40 6.93
CA GLU A 241 23.61 -19.59 5.94
C GLU A 241 23.48 -18.11 6.33
N ARG A 242 23.67 -17.80 7.62
CA ARG A 242 23.59 -16.41 8.13
C ARG A 242 24.53 -15.44 7.41
N SER A 243 25.67 -15.91 6.94
CA SER A 243 26.63 -15.03 6.21
C SER A 243 26.05 -14.57 4.87
N ALA A 244 25.45 -15.48 4.09
CA ALA A 244 24.83 -15.18 2.82
C ALA A 244 23.62 -14.22 3.01
N LEU A 245 22.79 -14.48 4.01
CA LEU A 245 21.66 -13.61 4.37
C LEU A 245 22.12 -12.18 4.73
N LYS A 246 23.17 -12.04 5.53
CA LYS A 246 23.76 -10.73 5.89
C LYS A 246 24.35 -10.02 4.68
N THR A 247 24.91 -10.74 3.74
CA THR A 247 25.47 -10.18 2.49
C THR A 247 24.36 -9.53 1.67
N TYR A 248 23.25 -10.26 1.46
CA TYR A 248 22.08 -9.73 0.73
C TYR A 248 21.42 -8.54 1.46
N ALA A 249 21.27 -8.61 2.78
CA ALA A 249 20.77 -7.49 3.58
C ALA A 249 21.70 -6.28 3.52
N SER A 250 23.02 -6.48 3.45
CA SER A 250 24.00 -5.40 3.28
C SER A 250 23.90 -4.74 1.90
N TRP A 251 23.62 -5.52 0.85
CA TRP A 251 23.34 -4.98 -0.47
C TRP A 251 22.12 -4.05 -0.43
N SER A 252 21.00 -4.48 0.14
CA SER A 252 19.77 -3.66 0.21
C SER A 252 20.00 -2.33 0.94
N ARG A 253 20.84 -2.32 1.98
CA ARG A 253 21.22 -1.10 2.72
C ARG A 253 22.07 -0.18 1.86
N LYS A 254 23.07 -0.72 1.16
CA LYS A 254 23.95 0.05 0.26
C LYS A 254 23.17 0.61 -0.93
N ALA A 255 22.20 -0.14 -1.43
CA ALA A 255 21.27 0.30 -2.48
C ALA A 255 20.26 1.36 -2.01
N GLY A 256 20.26 1.75 -0.72
CA GLY A 256 19.36 2.77 -0.19
C GLY A 256 17.92 2.32 0.00
N LEU A 257 17.66 1.00 -0.05
CA LEU A 257 16.32 0.41 0.05
C LEU A 257 15.90 0.20 1.51
N ALA A 258 15.68 1.29 2.26
CA ALA A 258 15.46 1.24 3.70
C ALA A 258 14.27 0.35 4.11
N ASP A 259 13.14 0.49 3.42
CA ASP A 259 11.93 -0.31 3.71
C ASP A 259 12.09 -1.78 3.32
N TYR A 260 12.78 -2.05 2.22
CA TYR A 260 13.12 -3.42 1.82
C TYR A 260 14.10 -4.06 2.80
N HIS A 261 15.15 -3.33 3.20
CA HIS A 261 16.11 -3.78 4.21
C HIS A 261 15.43 -4.17 5.53
N ARG A 262 14.47 -3.34 6.00
CA ARG A 262 13.65 -3.64 7.18
C ARG A 262 12.88 -4.95 7.02
N SER A 263 12.25 -5.15 5.86
CA SER A 263 11.54 -6.41 5.57
C SER A 263 12.47 -7.62 5.62
N LEU A 264 13.67 -7.52 5.04
CA LEU A 264 14.67 -8.60 5.09
C LEU A 264 15.10 -8.91 6.53
N CYS A 265 15.31 -7.89 7.35
CA CYS A 265 15.64 -8.08 8.76
C CYS A 265 14.51 -8.80 9.52
N LEU A 266 13.24 -8.48 9.24
CA LEU A 266 12.09 -9.16 9.84
C LEU A 266 11.93 -10.60 9.33
N GLU A 267 12.09 -10.84 8.03
CA GLU A 267 12.09 -12.19 7.46
C GLU A 267 13.19 -13.07 8.11
N MET A 268 14.41 -12.52 8.22
CA MET A 268 15.51 -13.22 8.89
C MET A 268 15.26 -13.42 10.38
N ALA A 269 14.61 -12.48 11.07
CA ALA A 269 14.25 -12.63 12.48
C ALA A 269 13.21 -13.74 12.68
N LEU A 270 12.20 -13.85 11.79
CA LEU A 270 11.26 -14.97 11.79
C LEU A 270 11.98 -16.30 11.56
N GLY A 271 12.90 -16.37 10.59
CA GLY A 271 13.74 -17.55 10.36
C GLY A 271 14.61 -17.92 11.57
N ALA A 272 15.19 -16.93 12.25
CA ALA A 272 15.98 -17.13 13.47
C ALA A 272 15.11 -17.66 14.64
N ILE A 273 13.89 -17.16 14.79
CA ILE A 273 12.93 -17.65 15.78
C ILE A 273 12.52 -19.08 15.47
N ALA A 274 12.27 -19.42 14.20
CA ALA A 274 11.98 -20.79 13.77
C ALA A 274 13.13 -21.74 14.07
N ALA A 275 14.37 -21.29 13.93
CA ALA A 275 15.59 -22.02 14.27
C ALA A 275 15.96 -21.99 15.76
N HIS A 276 15.16 -21.40 16.65
CA HIS A 276 15.49 -21.16 18.06
C HIS A 276 16.79 -20.37 18.30
N ALA A 277 17.22 -19.56 17.33
CA ALA A 277 18.42 -18.74 17.40
C ALA A 277 18.10 -17.33 17.97
N THR A 278 17.66 -17.25 19.22
CA THR A 278 17.10 -16.06 19.88
C THR A 278 18.03 -14.84 19.81
N ALA A 279 19.33 -14.99 20.10
CA ALA A 279 20.29 -13.89 20.03
C ALA A 279 20.43 -13.31 18.61
N ALA A 280 20.34 -14.19 17.59
CA ALA A 280 20.35 -13.74 16.20
C ALA A 280 19.07 -12.95 15.85
N ALA A 281 17.91 -13.40 16.36
CA ALA A 281 16.65 -12.68 16.17
C ALA A 281 16.67 -11.29 16.80
N GLU A 282 17.22 -11.13 18.01
CA GLU A 282 17.38 -9.83 18.67
C GLU A 282 18.25 -8.87 17.85
N GLU A 283 19.44 -9.33 17.43
CA GLU A 283 20.35 -8.52 16.61
C GLU A 283 19.66 -8.05 15.31
N LEU A 284 18.91 -8.92 14.66
CA LEU A 284 18.19 -8.60 13.42
C LEU A 284 17.07 -7.59 13.63
N LEU A 285 16.34 -7.68 14.74
CA LEU A 285 15.31 -6.69 15.08
C LEU A 285 15.92 -5.30 15.38
N GLU A 286 17.07 -5.25 16.03
CA GLU A 286 17.80 -3.99 16.23
C GLU A 286 18.24 -3.39 14.90
N GLN A 287 18.81 -4.21 14.02
CA GLN A 287 19.25 -3.78 12.68
C GLN A 287 18.09 -3.30 11.79
N SER A 288 16.88 -3.77 12.02
CA SER A 288 15.69 -3.35 11.27
C SER A 288 15.35 -1.86 11.46
N GLY A 289 15.84 -1.22 12.54
CA GLY A 289 15.48 0.15 12.92
C GLY A 289 14.01 0.36 13.29
N ALA A 290 13.24 -0.73 13.38
CA ALA A 290 11.79 -0.69 13.59
C ALA A 290 11.39 -0.02 14.92
N ALA A 291 12.22 -0.15 15.96
CA ALA A 291 11.99 0.42 17.29
C ALA A 291 11.98 1.97 17.28
N ALA A 292 12.72 2.60 16.38
CA ALA A 292 12.85 4.07 16.30
C ALA A 292 11.71 4.75 15.55
N LEU A 293 10.87 3.99 14.83
CA LEU A 293 9.79 4.53 13.99
C LEU A 293 8.50 4.70 14.80
N HIS A 294 8.42 5.77 15.57
CA HIS A 294 7.20 6.17 16.26
C HIS A 294 6.13 6.60 15.25
N GLY A 295 4.92 6.07 15.39
CA GLY A 295 3.77 6.40 14.51
C GLY A 295 3.50 5.41 13.37
N SER A 296 4.35 4.41 13.17
CA SER A 296 4.16 3.38 12.12
C SER A 296 3.26 2.22 12.56
N GLN A 297 2.40 2.40 13.55
CA GLN A 297 1.53 1.34 14.09
C GLN A 297 0.56 0.77 13.04
N ASN A 298 0.27 1.53 11.99
CA ASN A 298 -0.59 1.12 10.88
C ASN A 298 0.18 0.40 9.75
N ALA A 299 1.51 0.28 9.86
CA ALA A 299 2.29 -0.42 8.85
C ALA A 299 2.25 -1.93 9.10
N ARG A 300 2.01 -2.72 8.02
CA ARG A 300 1.92 -4.19 8.10
C ARG A 300 3.15 -4.83 8.77
N TRP A 301 4.35 -4.37 8.45
CA TRP A 301 5.60 -4.87 9.03
C TRP A 301 5.69 -4.72 10.56
N TYR A 302 4.90 -3.82 11.16
CA TYR A 302 4.88 -3.63 12.61
C TYR A 302 4.26 -4.82 13.36
N LEU A 303 3.36 -5.56 12.71
CA LEU A 303 2.82 -6.80 13.26
C LEU A 303 3.91 -7.86 13.40
N ASP A 304 4.72 -8.06 12.35
CA ASP A 304 5.82 -9.01 12.37
C ASP A 304 6.88 -8.60 13.42
N TYR A 305 7.15 -7.30 13.55
CA TYR A 305 8.05 -6.77 14.57
C TYR A 305 7.54 -7.06 16.00
N LEU A 306 6.28 -6.78 16.30
CA LEU A 306 5.68 -7.08 17.61
C LEU A 306 5.68 -8.58 17.90
N TYR A 307 5.32 -9.37 16.91
CA TYR A 307 5.33 -10.83 17.00
C TYR A 307 6.72 -11.37 17.29
N CYS A 308 7.72 -10.98 16.52
CA CYS A 308 9.11 -11.40 16.76
C CYS A 308 9.59 -11.02 18.16
N ARG A 309 9.30 -9.80 18.63
CA ARG A 309 9.64 -9.39 19.99
C ARG A 309 8.97 -10.26 21.06
N ALA A 310 7.69 -10.59 20.87
CA ALA A 310 6.99 -11.47 21.80
C ALA A 310 7.63 -12.87 21.81
N LYS A 311 7.91 -13.43 20.64
CA LYS A 311 8.52 -14.77 20.54
C LYS A 311 9.92 -14.84 21.17
N ILE A 312 10.73 -13.79 21.02
CA ILE A 312 12.02 -13.67 21.69
C ILE A 312 11.85 -13.74 23.23
N MET A 313 10.89 -12.97 23.78
CA MET A 313 10.61 -13.02 25.23
C MET A 313 10.14 -14.43 25.66
N GLN A 314 9.33 -15.09 24.83
CA GLN A 314 8.89 -16.47 25.06
C GLN A 314 10.09 -17.43 25.13
N GLN A 315 10.98 -17.39 24.15
CA GLN A 315 12.17 -18.24 24.08
C GLN A 315 13.16 -17.96 25.25
N GLN A 316 13.19 -16.72 25.76
CA GLN A 316 13.97 -16.33 26.94
C GLN A 316 13.28 -16.64 28.28
N MET A 317 12.11 -17.30 28.28
CA MET A 317 11.32 -17.60 29.47
C MET A 317 10.82 -16.36 30.24
N ARG A 318 10.76 -15.18 29.60
CA ARG A 318 10.26 -13.90 30.17
C ARG A 318 8.75 -13.82 30.01
N THR A 319 8.01 -14.66 30.73
CA THR A 319 6.58 -14.93 30.54
C THR A 319 5.70 -13.67 30.63
N GLN A 320 5.98 -12.78 31.59
CA GLN A 320 5.16 -11.56 31.77
C GLN A 320 5.32 -10.58 30.60
N GLU A 321 6.54 -10.42 30.11
CA GLU A 321 6.83 -9.55 28.96
C GLU A 321 6.30 -10.15 27.66
N PHE A 322 6.42 -11.46 27.51
CA PHE A 322 5.77 -12.19 26.43
C PHE A 322 4.27 -11.93 26.40
N ALA A 323 3.56 -12.14 27.53
CA ALA A 323 2.11 -11.92 27.60
C ALA A 323 1.70 -10.49 27.22
N THR A 324 2.48 -9.50 27.70
CA THR A 324 2.23 -8.08 27.37
C THR A 324 2.43 -7.78 25.88
N LEU A 325 3.55 -8.22 25.29
CA LEU A 325 3.88 -7.98 23.89
C LEU A 325 2.96 -8.75 22.96
N TYR A 326 2.66 -10.01 23.27
CA TYR A 326 1.76 -10.83 22.50
C TYR A 326 0.33 -10.30 22.53
N GLY A 327 -0.14 -9.81 23.69
CA GLY A 327 -1.43 -9.13 23.79
C GLY A 327 -1.52 -7.88 22.90
N ARG A 328 -0.46 -7.08 22.87
CA ARG A 328 -0.37 -5.91 21.95
C ARG A 328 -0.37 -6.33 20.49
N TYR A 329 0.37 -7.37 20.13
CA TYR A 329 0.40 -7.95 18.80
C TYR A 329 -0.99 -8.46 18.39
N ALA A 330 -1.67 -9.24 19.25
CA ALA A 330 -2.99 -9.79 18.98
C ALA A 330 -4.02 -8.68 18.76
N LEU A 331 -4.02 -7.64 19.60
CA LEU A 331 -4.91 -6.49 19.43
C LEU A 331 -4.66 -5.76 18.12
N ALA A 332 -3.40 -5.48 17.80
CA ALA A 332 -3.02 -4.86 16.54
C ALA A 332 -3.44 -5.72 15.33
N SER A 333 -3.24 -7.04 15.38
CA SER A 333 -3.66 -7.97 14.32
C SER A 333 -5.17 -7.93 14.08
N ILE A 334 -5.99 -7.93 15.15
CA ILE A 334 -7.45 -7.82 15.04
C ILE A 334 -7.86 -6.47 14.44
N GLN A 335 -7.18 -5.39 14.82
CA GLN A 335 -7.45 -4.05 14.27
C GLN A 335 -7.15 -4.00 12.77
N HIS A 336 -6.02 -4.58 12.33
CA HIS A 336 -5.69 -4.69 10.90
C HIS A 336 -6.73 -5.51 10.14
N VAL A 337 -7.07 -6.72 10.62
CA VAL A 337 -8.05 -7.59 9.97
C VAL A 337 -9.42 -6.91 9.86
N ARG A 338 -9.86 -6.18 10.90
CA ARG A 338 -11.11 -5.41 10.85
C ARG A 338 -11.06 -4.26 9.85
N ALA A 339 -9.98 -3.50 9.83
CA ALA A 339 -9.80 -2.42 8.86
C ALA A 339 -9.80 -2.97 7.43
N ASP A 340 -9.17 -4.14 7.25
CA ASP A 340 -9.08 -4.83 5.97
C ASP A 340 -10.45 -5.41 5.55
N SER A 341 -11.21 -6.05 6.43
CA SER A 341 -12.50 -6.66 6.12
C SER A 341 -13.60 -5.65 5.75
N VAL A 342 -13.59 -4.48 6.36
CA VAL A 342 -14.52 -3.38 6.01
C VAL A 342 -14.30 -2.89 4.58
N SER A 343 -13.13 -3.11 4.04
CA SER A 343 -12.69 -2.54 2.77
C SER A 343 -12.64 -3.55 1.61
N LEU A 344 -12.54 -4.86 1.88
CA LEU A 344 -12.63 -5.90 0.86
C LEU A 344 -14.12 -6.12 0.50
N PRO A 345 -14.53 -5.97 -0.76
CA PRO A 345 -15.85 -6.44 -1.17
C PRO A 345 -15.91 -7.94 -0.89
N ALA A 346 -16.89 -8.38 -0.11
CA ALA A 346 -17.15 -9.79 0.07
C ALA A 346 -17.18 -10.46 -1.32
N ALA A 347 -16.48 -11.59 -1.48
CA ALA A 347 -16.63 -12.43 -2.66
C ALA A 347 -18.11 -12.80 -2.74
N ALA A 348 -18.86 -12.08 -3.57
CA ALA A 348 -20.27 -12.31 -3.74
C ALA A 348 -20.43 -13.60 -4.52
N PRO A 349 -21.23 -14.58 -4.03
CA PRO A 349 -21.81 -15.56 -4.93
C PRO A 349 -22.67 -14.80 -5.96
N GLU A 350 -22.58 -15.17 -7.20
CA GLU A 350 -23.38 -14.63 -8.30
C GLU A 350 -24.88 -14.82 -8.02
N ALA A 351 -25.50 -13.97 -7.28
CA ALA A 351 -26.95 -13.73 -7.23
C ALA A 351 -27.31 -12.79 -6.06
N ALA A 352 -27.06 -11.49 -6.21
CA ALA A 352 -27.90 -10.44 -5.62
C ALA A 352 -27.39 -9.07 -6.11
N GLN A 353 -27.91 -8.61 -7.22
CA GLN A 353 -27.96 -7.19 -7.51
C GLN A 353 -28.85 -6.52 -6.46
N SER A 354 -28.27 -5.93 -5.44
CA SER A 354 -28.93 -5.04 -4.49
C SER A 354 -27.98 -3.87 -4.19
N ARG A 355 -28.35 -2.76 -4.77
CA ARG A 355 -28.02 -1.38 -4.40
C ARG A 355 -26.89 -1.21 -3.36
N SER A 356 -25.64 -1.18 -3.84
CA SER A 356 -24.53 -0.66 -3.08
C SER A 356 -24.68 0.86 -3.02
N THR A 357 -24.87 1.40 -1.82
CA THR A 357 -24.63 2.82 -1.54
C THR A 357 -23.23 3.18 -2.05
N PRO A 358 -23.05 4.29 -2.80
CA PRO A 358 -21.75 4.70 -3.27
C PRO A 358 -20.87 5.00 -2.05
N ARG A 359 -19.84 4.19 -1.81
CA ARG A 359 -18.76 4.53 -0.88
C ARG A 359 -18.19 5.86 -1.34
N ALA A 360 -18.12 6.81 -0.42
CA ALA A 360 -17.52 8.11 -0.69
C ALA A 360 -16.11 7.88 -1.24
N ASP A 361 -15.90 8.24 -2.51
CA ASP A 361 -14.58 8.42 -3.13
C ASP A 361 -13.70 9.13 -2.11
N ASP A 362 -12.46 8.70 -1.91
CA ASP A 362 -11.52 9.47 -1.10
C ASP A 362 -11.26 10.81 -1.81
N VAL A 363 -12.15 11.75 -1.51
CA VAL A 363 -12.17 13.10 -2.09
C VAL A 363 -10.81 13.78 -1.88
N SER A 364 -10.07 13.38 -0.82
CA SER A 364 -8.74 13.92 -0.53
C SER A 364 -7.70 13.53 -1.60
N ALA A 365 -7.87 12.38 -2.27
CA ALA A 365 -6.96 11.93 -3.31
C ALA A 365 -6.90 12.87 -4.53
N ARG A 366 -7.96 13.69 -4.74
CA ARG A 366 -8.01 14.68 -5.81
C ARG A 366 -7.18 15.93 -5.52
N LEU A 367 -6.78 16.15 -4.25
CA LEU A 367 -5.98 17.30 -3.83
C LEU A 367 -4.48 17.01 -3.96
N PRO A 368 -3.66 18.02 -4.33
CA PRO A 368 -2.21 17.94 -4.18
C PRO A 368 -1.81 17.65 -2.73
N ALA A 369 -0.69 16.93 -2.50
CA ALA A 369 -0.27 16.42 -1.20
C ALA A 369 -0.31 17.45 -0.06
N LYS A 370 0.13 18.70 -0.34
CA LYS A 370 0.10 19.79 0.62
C LYS A 370 -1.32 20.11 1.11
N TYR A 371 -2.31 20.09 0.21
CA TYR A 371 -3.70 20.39 0.53
C TYR A 371 -4.47 19.16 1.06
N ARG A 372 -3.94 17.93 0.90
CA ARG A 372 -4.48 16.74 1.59
C ARG A 372 -4.31 16.83 3.10
N ARG A 373 -3.19 17.42 3.58
CA ARG A 373 -3.02 17.69 5.02
C ARG A 373 -4.10 18.66 5.51
N ALA A 374 -4.39 19.73 4.75
CA ALA A 374 -5.47 20.64 5.07
C ALA A 374 -6.83 19.95 5.10
N TYR A 375 -7.14 19.13 4.09
CA TYR A 375 -8.38 18.36 4.04
C TYR A 375 -8.51 17.44 5.26
N ARG A 376 -7.47 16.70 5.59
CA ARG A 376 -7.45 15.80 6.76
C ARG A 376 -7.64 16.56 8.05
N TYR A 377 -6.92 17.66 8.24
CA TYR A 377 -7.10 18.54 9.39
C TYR A 377 -8.55 19.05 9.51
N LEU A 378 -9.16 19.46 8.40
CA LEU A 378 -10.57 19.88 8.38
C LEU A 378 -11.52 18.75 8.81
N MET A 379 -11.28 17.51 8.36
CA MET A 379 -12.12 16.34 8.70
C MET A 379 -11.98 15.94 10.15
N ASP A 380 -10.78 16.06 10.72
CA ASP A 380 -10.47 15.69 12.10
C ASP A 380 -10.97 16.72 13.13
N HIS A 381 -11.30 17.96 12.69
CA HIS A 381 -11.70 19.07 13.57
C HIS A 381 -13.08 19.66 13.24
N LEU A 382 -13.95 18.86 12.60
CA LEU A 382 -15.31 19.30 12.21
C LEU A 382 -16.20 19.68 13.40
N ASP A 383 -15.93 19.13 14.57
CA ASP A 383 -16.60 19.41 15.85
C ASP A 383 -16.27 20.79 16.42
N GLN A 384 -15.13 21.36 16.06
CA GLN A 384 -14.70 22.66 16.55
C GLN A 384 -15.54 23.80 15.95
N LYS A 385 -16.25 24.54 16.81
CA LYS A 385 -17.11 25.65 16.40
C LYS A 385 -16.35 26.77 15.65
N ASP A 386 -15.12 27.03 16.08
CA ASP A 386 -14.29 28.15 15.61
C ASP A 386 -13.31 27.74 14.49
N LEU A 387 -13.49 26.54 13.88
CA LEU A 387 -12.65 26.07 12.78
C LEU A 387 -12.63 27.06 11.63
N SER A 388 -11.48 27.71 11.40
CA SER A 388 -11.31 28.72 10.39
C SER A 388 -10.41 28.28 9.25
N VAL A 389 -10.79 28.65 8.01
CA VAL A 389 -9.99 28.37 6.80
C VAL A 389 -8.61 29.02 6.89
N ARG A 390 -8.52 30.19 7.56
CA ARG A 390 -7.26 30.92 7.78
C ARG A 390 -6.30 30.15 8.66
N GLU A 391 -6.80 29.55 9.73
CA GLU A 391 -6.00 28.74 10.65
C GLU A 391 -5.42 27.51 9.93
N VAL A 392 -6.25 26.80 9.20
CA VAL A 392 -5.82 25.61 8.43
C VAL A 392 -4.81 25.98 7.35
N ALA A 393 -5.00 27.10 6.65
CA ALA A 393 -4.03 27.59 5.67
C ALA A 393 -2.67 27.90 6.31
N SER A 394 -2.68 28.52 7.49
CA SER A 394 -1.49 28.83 8.27
C SER A 394 -0.74 27.56 8.71
N GLN A 395 -1.44 26.53 9.16
CA GLN A 395 -0.91 25.22 9.56
C GLN A 395 -0.09 24.52 8.45
N ILE A 396 -0.54 24.67 7.21
CA ILE A 396 0.15 24.06 6.05
C ILE A 396 1.09 25.04 5.31
N GLY A 397 1.31 26.24 5.86
CA GLY A 397 2.20 27.26 5.30
C GLY A 397 1.78 27.75 3.91
N VAL A 398 0.48 28.03 3.70
CA VAL A 398 -0.06 28.62 2.47
C VAL A 398 -0.96 29.81 2.80
N THR A 399 -1.23 30.65 1.78
CA THR A 399 -2.23 31.70 1.91
C THR A 399 -3.64 31.12 1.83
N GLU A 400 -4.60 31.71 2.51
CA GLU A 400 -6.01 31.33 2.44
C GLU A 400 -6.53 31.31 1.00
N ARG A 401 -6.15 32.32 0.19
CA ARG A 401 -6.51 32.41 -1.23
C ARG A 401 -5.97 31.21 -2.04
N ALA A 402 -4.74 30.80 -1.79
CA ALA A 402 -4.15 29.63 -2.46
C ALA A 402 -4.89 28.34 -2.09
N MET A 403 -5.25 28.17 -0.81
CA MET A 403 -6.02 27.02 -0.35
C MET A 403 -7.43 27.01 -0.96
N GLN A 404 -8.13 28.14 -0.95
CA GLN A 404 -9.46 28.27 -1.58
C GLN A 404 -9.39 27.95 -3.09
N GLY A 405 -8.38 28.45 -3.79
CA GLY A 405 -8.16 28.18 -5.22
C GLY A 405 -7.91 26.71 -5.50
N ALA A 406 -7.07 26.05 -4.68
CA ALA A 406 -6.77 24.62 -4.81
C ALA A 406 -8.02 23.74 -4.58
N PHE A 407 -8.78 24.02 -3.51
CA PHE A 407 -10.00 23.28 -3.20
C PHE A 407 -11.07 23.44 -4.30
N ARG A 408 -11.32 24.66 -4.79
CA ARG A 408 -12.25 24.88 -5.93
C ARG A 408 -11.78 24.16 -7.20
N LYS A 409 -10.49 24.23 -7.50
CA LYS A 409 -9.92 23.60 -8.72
C LYS A 409 -10.01 22.08 -8.71
N HIS A 410 -9.77 21.45 -7.55
CA HIS A 410 -9.62 19.99 -7.46
C HIS A 410 -10.87 19.29 -6.90
N LEU A 411 -11.65 19.96 -6.06
CA LEU A 411 -12.86 19.41 -5.44
C LEU A 411 -14.16 20.05 -5.96
N GLY A 412 -14.06 21.18 -6.67
CA GLY A 412 -15.24 21.94 -7.08
C GLY A 412 -15.92 22.74 -5.96
N LEU A 413 -15.39 22.66 -4.72
CA LEU A 413 -15.96 23.30 -3.52
C LEU A 413 -14.91 24.15 -2.82
N SER A 414 -15.33 25.24 -2.18
CA SER A 414 -14.45 25.96 -1.25
C SER A 414 -14.29 25.20 0.07
N PRO A 415 -13.21 25.44 0.84
CA PRO A 415 -13.04 24.83 2.16
C PRO A 415 -14.22 25.05 3.11
N SER A 416 -14.81 26.26 3.10
CA SER A 416 -15.97 26.59 3.94
C SER A 416 -17.23 25.82 3.52
N GLU A 417 -17.45 25.63 2.22
CA GLU A 417 -18.55 24.80 1.70
C GLU A 417 -18.36 23.33 2.06
N LEU A 418 -17.12 22.85 1.99
CA LEU A 418 -16.78 21.47 2.40
C LEU A 418 -17.07 21.26 3.88
N ILE A 419 -16.59 22.14 4.78
CA ILE A 419 -16.87 22.08 6.22
C ILE A 419 -18.37 22.03 6.47
N ARG A 420 -19.13 22.94 5.85
CA ARG A 420 -20.58 23.01 6.02
C ARG A 420 -21.25 21.72 5.56
N ARG A 421 -20.89 21.19 4.39
CA ARG A 421 -21.45 19.96 3.84
C ARG A 421 -21.16 18.77 4.72
N GLN A 422 -19.91 18.59 5.14
CA GLN A 422 -19.49 17.48 5.99
C GLN A 422 -20.15 17.52 7.37
N ARG A 423 -20.32 18.70 7.97
CA ARG A 423 -21.08 18.87 9.21
C ARG A 423 -22.55 18.44 9.04
N MET A 424 -23.19 18.80 7.95
CA MET A 424 -24.58 18.38 7.69
C MET A 424 -24.69 16.88 7.45
N GLU A 425 -23.74 16.26 6.76
CA GLU A 425 -23.66 14.80 6.57
C GLU A 425 -23.52 14.08 7.92
N ARG A 426 -22.60 14.51 8.79
CA ARG A 426 -22.43 13.94 10.14
C ARG A 426 -23.66 14.09 11.03
N ILE A 427 -24.31 15.26 10.97
CA ILE A 427 -25.57 15.50 11.70
C ILE A 427 -26.66 14.54 11.20
N ARG A 428 -26.77 14.34 9.89
CA ARG A 428 -27.74 13.40 9.32
C ARG A 428 -27.49 11.97 9.74
N ASP A 429 -26.25 11.52 9.66
CA ASP A 429 -25.86 10.16 10.04
C ASP A 429 -26.24 9.89 11.51
N GLU A 430 -25.97 10.85 12.41
CA GLU A 430 -26.30 10.72 13.85
C GLU A 430 -27.81 10.85 14.14
N LEU A 431 -28.58 11.53 13.28
CA LEU A 431 -30.05 11.59 13.40
C LEU A 431 -30.75 10.34 12.87
N LEU A 432 -30.07 9.55 12.03
CA LEU A 432 -30.56 8.27 11.48
C LEU A 432 -30.09 7.06 12.29
N ASP A 433 -29.30 7.26 13.33
CA ASP A 433 -28.79 6.20 14.21
C ASP A 433 -29.88 5.84 15.23
N ASP A 434 -30.55 4.68 15.04
CA ASP A 434 -31.66 4.18 15.88
C ASP A 434 -31.23 3.88 17.32
N ASP A 435 -29.93 3.70 17.60
CA ASP A 435 -29.37 3.44 18.93
C ASP A 435 -29.06 4.74 19.72
N ALA A 436 -29.22 5.90 19.12
CA ALA A 436 -28.95 7.17 19.78
C ALA A 436 -30.10 7.56 20.76
N PRO A 437 -29.82 7.93 22.03
CA PRO A 437 -30.84 8.47 22.90
C PRO A 437 -31.48 9.69 22.24
N VAL A 438 -32.81 9.86 22.37
CA VAL A 438 -33.61 10.93 21.76
C VAL A 438 -32.99 12.30 22.06
N ALA A 439 -31.94 12.64 21.31
CA ALA A 439 -31.25 13.90 21.41
C ALA A 439 -32.01 14.97 20.62
N ARG A 440 -32.15 16.17 21.16
CA ARG A 440 -32.74 17.27 20.40
C ARG A 440 -31.85 17.58 19.20
N VAL A 441 -32.42 17.73 18.02
CA VAL A 441 -31.73 18.06 16.75
C VAL A 441 -30.65 19.14 16.91
N LEU A 442 -30.90 20.12 17.77
CA LEU A 442 -29.95 21.20 18.05
C LEU A 442 -28.74 20.75 18.88
N ASP A 443 -28.91 19.76 19.74
CA ASP A 443 -27.80 19.24 20.56
C ASP A 443 -26.86 18.42 19.72
N VAL A 444 -27.36 17.60 18.79
CA VAL A 444 -26.57 16.93 17.76
C VAL A 444 -25.82 17.93 16.88
N ALA A 445 -26.50 19.01 16.45
CA ALA A 445 -25.86 20.06 15.65
C ALA A 445 -24.72 20.78 16.38
N LYS A 446 -24.88 21.05 17.69
CA LYS A 446 -23.83 21.68 18.51
C LYS A 446 -22.59 20.80 18.64
N LYS A 447 -22.75 19.49 18.75
CA LYS A 447 -21.65 18.52 18.78
C LYS A 447 -20.77 18.63 17.53
N TRP A 448 -21.38 18.92 16.38
CA TRP A 448 -20.70 19.12 15.09
C TRP A 448 -20.40 20.59 14.79
N GLY A 449 -20.27 21.44 15.81
CA GLY A 449 -19.86 22.84 15.66
C GLY A 449 -20.90 23.79 15.06
N VAL A 450 -22.19 23.37 14.99
CA VAL A 450 -23.29 24.23 14.48
C VAL A 450 -24.11 24.77 15.65
N GLN A 451 -23.87 26.03 16.03
CA GLN A 451 -24.42 26.62 17.24
C GLN A 451 -25.85 27.19 17.08
N HIS A 452 -26.22 27.61 15.87
CA HIS A 452 -27.48 28.33 15.63
C HIS A 452 -28.46 27.51 14.80
N ARG A 453 -29.73 27.51 15.25
CA ARG A 453 -30.84 26.81 14.58
C ARG A 453 -31.03 27.24 13.14
N SER A 454 -30.90 28.53 12.86
CA SER A 454 -31.03 29.08 11.49
C SER A 454 -29.96 28.56 10.57
N THR A 455 -28.70 28.48 11.05
CA THR A 455 -27.56 27.95 10.30
C THR A 455 -27.76 26.44 9.99
N LEU A 456 -28.27 25.69 10.98
CA LEU A 456 -28.61 24.30 10.80
C LEU A 456 -29.67 24.09 9.73
N ILE A 457 -30.84 24.76 9.87
CA ILE A 457 -31.98 24.58 8.94
C ILE A 457 -31.58 24.97 7.52
N ASN A 458 -30.92 26.13 7.36
CA ASN A 458 -30.48 26.59 6.04
C ASN A 458 -29.40 25.67 5.42
N GLY A 459 -28.43 25.27 6.23
CA GLY A 459 -27.36 24.35 5.79
C GLY A 459 -27.92 22.98 5.39
N TYR A 460 -28.78 22.41 6.21
CA TYR A 460 -29.39 21.10 5.99
C TYR A 460 -30.26 21.09 4.73
N ARG A 461 -31.14 22.09 4.58
CA ARG A 461 -31.93 22.25 3.35
C ARG A 461 -31.09 22.45 2.10
N SER A 462 -30.01 23.19 2.21
CA SER A 462 -29.07 23.39 1.07
C SER A 462 -28.39 22.10 0.61
N VAL A 463 -28.18 21.13 1.50
CA VAL A 463 -27.49 19.87 1.20
C VAL A 463 -28.46 18.76 0.83
N PHE A 464 -29.58 18.63 1.55
CA PHE A 464 -30.49 17.48 1.45
C PHE A 464 -31.87 17.81 0.89
N ASN A 465 -32.19 19.08 0.62
CA ASN A 465 -33.52 19.56 0.20
C ASN A 465 -34.66 19.19 1.18
N GLU A 466 -34.34 18.89 2.44
CA GLU A 466 -35.30 18.56 3.49
C GLU A 466 -34.94 19.25 4.82
N ALA A 467 -35.88 19.29 5.77
CA ALA A 467 -35.58 19.81 7.11
C ALA A 467 -35.08 18.68 8.03
N PRO A 468 -34.19 18.98 9.03
CA PRO A 468 -33.71 17.96 9.98
C PRO A 468 -34.80 17.19 10.71
N SER A 469 -35.96 17.84 10.99
CA SER A 469 -37.13 17.22 11.62
C SER A 469 -37.84 16.20 10.71
N GLN A 470 -37.67 16.30 9.40
CA GLN A 470 -38.23 15.34 8.44
C GLN A 470 -37.40 14.06 8.35
N THR A 471 -36.11 14.16 8.61
CA THR A 471 -35.22 13.00 8.67
C THR A 471 -35.49 12.14 9.90
N MET A 472 -35.81 12.74 11.06
CA MET A 472 -36.16 12.02 12.30
C MET A 472 -37.55 11.39 12.28
N GLY A 473 -38.41 11.77 11.37
CA GLY A 473 -39.78 11.26 11.25
C GLY A 473 -39.95 10.09 10.29
N ARG A 474 -38.82 9.58 9.77
CA ARG A 474 -38.78 8.41 8.91
C ARG A 474 -38.22 7.21 9.66
#